data_f865e32abda41d335b05a6e634c5c75f
#
_entry.id   f865e32abda41d335b05a6e634c5c75f
#
_cell.length_a   1.000
_cell.length_b   1.000
_cell.length_c   1.000
_cell.angle_alpha   90.00
_cell.angle_beta   90.00
_cell.angle_gamma   90.00
#
_symmetry.space_group_name_H-M   'P 1'
#
loop_
_entity.id
_entity.type
_entity.pdbx_description
1 polymer ?
#
loop_
_entity_poly.entity_id
_entity_poly.type
_entity_poly.pdbx_seq_one_letter_code
_entity_poly.pdbx_strand_id
1 'polypeptide(L)'
;MDLGFEGGFHVLKESVNPMINGHWKVRKENEHWVYLPKNRFHTVFANDIRPDAQRTWTEHFAKYGILPDTYHNQSIVDLVKLQKSNQHTIFPANIDVVTGGFPCQDFSIAGKRKGFDSDKSHTGKVKEDDVPSIESRGQLYMWMRE
;
A
#
# COMPACT_ATOMS: atom_id res chain seq x y z
N MET A 1 5.27 1.94 1.36
CA MET A 1 4.96 2.21 2.79
C MET A 1 5.39 1.06 3.68
N ASP A 2 5.05 -0.17 3.37
CA ASP A 2 5.31 -1.36 4.21
C ASP A 2 6.78 -1.50 4.61
N LEU A 3 7.70 -1.33 3.67
CA LEU A 3 9.14 -1.35 3.95
C LEU A 3 9.54 -0.32 5.02
N GLY A 4 8.96 0.88 4.99
CA GLY A 4 9.22 1.93 5.98
C GLY A 4 8.73 1.56 7.39
N PHE A 5 7.60 0.85 7.48
CA PHE A 5 7.08 0.35 8.75
C PHE A 5 7.87 -0.84 9.27
N GLU A 6 8.17 -1.82 8.44
CA GLU A 6 8.93 -3.01 8.82
C GLU A 6 10.38 -2.69 9.23
N GLY A 7 11.03 -1.74 8.56
CA GLY A 7 12.47 -1.51 8.72
C GLY A 7 13.29 -2.66 8.13
N GLY A 8 14.51 -2.84 8.61
CA GLY A 8 15.36 -3.96 8.21
C GLY A 8 15.98 -3.80 6.83
N PHE A 9 16.30 -2.57 6.38
CA PHE A 9 16.87 -2.30 5.06
C PHE A 9 18.00 -1.28 5.11
N HIS A 10 18.75 -1.21 4.00
CA HIS A 10 19.84 -0.26 3.85
C HIS A 10 19.38 1.01 3.13
N VAL A 11 19.89 2.14 3.56
CA VAL A 11 19.67 3.44 2.94
C VAL A 11 21.01 4.17 2.76
N LEU A 12 21.05 5.14 1.84
CA LEU A 12 22.20 6.03 1.74
C LEU A 12 22.34 6.85 3.03
N LYS A 13 23.56 7.00 3.51
CA LYS A 13 23.85 7.73 4.75
C LYS A 13 23.33 9.17 4.69
N GLU A 14 23.43 9.82 3.54
CA GLU A 14 22.94 11.18 3.31
C GLU A 14 21.40 11.30 3.40
N SER A 15 20.66 10.17 3.26
CA SER A 15 19.21 10.15 3.40
C SER A 15 18.76 10.19 4.86
N VAL A 16 19.67 9.99 5.81
CA VAL A 16 19.36 10.00 7.25
C VAL A 16 19.84 11.31 7.86
N ASN A 17 18.89 12.13 8.32
CA ASN A 17 19.23 13.35 9.03
C ASN A 17 19.36 13.05 10.54
N PRO A 18 20.56 13.03 11.11
CA PRO A 18 20.78 12.70 12.53
C PRO A 18 20.17 13.74 13.48
N MET A 19 19.95 14.98 13.04
CA MET A 19 19.29 16.00 13.88
C MET A 19 17.80 15.72 14.05
N ILE A 20 17.14 15.19 13.02
CA ILE A 20 15.70 14.84 13.03
C ILE A 20 15.53 13.42 13.55
N ASN A 21 16.39 12.51 13.11
CA ASN A 21 16.28 11.06 13.34
C ASN A 21 17.30 10.53 14.32
N GLY A 22 17.79 11.36 15.25
CA GLY A 22 18.81 10.99 16.25
C GLY A 22 18.41 9.83 17.17
N HIS A 23 17.10 9.57 17.29
CA HIS A 23 16.56 8.43 18.02
C HIS A 23 16.59 7.11 17.25
N TRP A 24 16.85 7.14 15.94
CA TRP A 24 16.97 5.92 15.15
C TRP A 24 18.26 5.20 15.49
N LYS A 25 18.17 3.93 15.83
CA LYS A 25 19.32 3.06 16.10
C LYS A 25 19.96 2.60 14.79
N VAL A 26 20.51 3.53 14.04
CA VAL A 26 21.13 3.27 12.74
C VAL A 26 22.47 2.56 12.95
N ARG A 27 22.68 1.44 12.24
CA ARG A 27 23.96 0.73 12.19
C ARG A 27 24.74 1.16 10.94
N LYS A 28 25.92 1.74 11.14
CA LYS A 28 26.81 2.09 10.02
C LYS A 28 27.36 0.81 9.40
N GLU A 29 27.17 0.64 8.10
CA GLU A 29 27.71 -0.50 7.34
C GLU A 29 29.03 -0.16 6.64
N ASN A 30 29.08 1.02 5.96
CA ASN A 30 30.28 1.54 5.30
C ASN A 30 30.21 3.07 5.15
N GLU A 31 31.03 3.67 4.29
CA GLU A 31 31.07 5.13 4.11
C GLU A 31 29.76 5.70 3.54
N HIS A 32 29.06 4.93 2.71
CA HIS A 32 27.86 5.38 1.96
C HIS A 32 26.54 4.82 2.48
N TRP A 33 26.56 3.65 3.11
CA TRP A 33 25.35 2.93 3.49
C TRP A 33 25.21 2.78 5.00
N VAL A 34 23.99 2.90 5.44
CA VAL A 34 23.59 2.61 6.82
C VAL A 34 22.42 1.66 6.81
N TYR A 35 22.36 0.81 7.82
CA TYR A 35 21.28 -0.13 8.04
C TYR A 35 20.26 0.45 9.02
N LEU A 36 19.00 0.50 8.62
CA LEU A 36 17.87 0.80 9.49
C LEU A 36 17.37 -0.51 10.09
N PRO A 37 17.38 -0.68 11.42
CA PRO A 37 16.96 -1.92 12.04
C PRO A 37 15.48 -2.20 11.81
N LYS A 38 15.07 -3.46 11.99
CA LYS A 38 13.65 -3.81 12.02
C LYS A 38 12.90 -3.04 13.10
N ASN A 39 11.70 -2.63 12.75
CA ASN A 39 10.75 -2.02 13.67
C ASN A 39 9.87 -3.07 14.35
N ARG A 40 9.00 -2.62 15.24
CA ARG A 40 7.99 -3.43 15.92
C ARG A 40 6.73 -3.71 15.07
N PHE A 41 6.63 -3.11 13.90
CA PHE A 41 5.51 -3.30 13.01
C PHE A 41 5.68 -4.55 12.16
N HIS A 42 4.59 -5.24 11.92
CA HIS A 42 4.51 -6.38 11.02
C HIS A 42 3.36 -6.18 10.05
N THR A 43 3.63 -6.33 8.77
CA THR A 43 2.61 -6.28 7.74
C THR A 43 1.83 -7.58 7.74
N VAL A 44 0.56 -7.51 8.06
CA VAL A 44 -0.35 -8.67 8.14
C VAL A 44 -1.36 -8.71 6.99
N PHE A 45 -1.42 -7.64 6.20
CA PHE A 45 -2.25 -7.54 5.01
C PHE A 45 -1.64 -6.52 4.05
N ALA A 46 -1.53 -6.89 2.79
CA ALA A 46 -1.13 -6.00 1.70
C ALA A 46 -2.04 -6.23 0.48
N ASN A 47 -2.29 -5.18 -0.29
CA ASN A 47 -3.21 -5.26 -1.43
C ASN A 47 -2.81 -4.30 -2.55
N ASP A 48 -2.85 -4.81 -3.76
CA ASP A 48 -2.85 -4.04 -5.01
C ASP A 48 -3.49 -4.89 -6.12
N ILE A 49 -4.05 -4.25 -7.13
CA ILE A 49 -4.61 -4.94 -8.30
C ILE A 49 -3.53 -5.38 -9.31
N ARG A 50 -2.30 -4.93 -9.15
CA ARG A 50 -1.21 -5.15 -10.11
C ARG A 50 -0.41 -6.42 -9.77
N PRO A 51 -0.34 -7.41 -10.70
CA PRO A 51 0.44 -8.63 -10.47
C PRO A 51 1.95 -8.40 -10.35
N ASP A 52 2.50 -7.38 -11.01
CA ASP A 52 3.90 -7.01 -10.92
C ASP A 52 4.25 -6.41 -9.54
N ALA A 53 3.33 -5.62 -8.97
CA ALA A 53 3.46 -5.13 -7.59
C ALA A 53 3.45 -6.29 -6.59
N GLN A 54 2.53 -7.25 -6.75
CA GLN A 54 2.51 -8.47 -5.93
C GLN A 54 3.84 -9.22 -6.01
N ARG A 55 4.34 -9.49 -7.19
CA ARG A 55 5.60 -10.22 -7.38
C ARG A 55 6.75 -9.54 -6.65
N THR A 56 6.94 -8.25 -6.89
CA THR A 56 8.01 -7.48 -6.27
C THR A 56 7.90 -7.47 -4.75
N TRP A 57 6.68 -7.29 -4.24
CA TRP A 57 6.41 -7.25 -2.81
C TRP A 57 6.69 -8.61 -2.15
N THR A 58 6.16 -9.70 -2.70
CA THR A 58 6.32 -11.05 -2.16
C THR A 58 7.78 -11.50 -2.19
N GLU A 59 8.52 -11.25 -3.27
CA GLU A 59 9.95 -11.54 -3.36
C GLU A 59 10.76 -10.78 -2.32
N HIS A 60 10.42 -9.51 -2.09
CA HIS A 60 11.13 -8.70 -1.10
C HIS A 60 10.86 -9.20 0.32
N PHE A 61 9.59 -9.39 0.69
CA PHE A 61 9.18 -9.69 2.05
C PHE A 61 9.33 -11.17 2.44
N ALA A 62 9.46 -12.08 1.47
CA ALA A 62 9.80 -13.49 1.75
C ALA A 62 11.08 -13.64 2.58
N LYS A 63 12.06 -12.75 2.39
CA LYS A 63 13.32 -12.70 3.16
C LYS A 63 13.10 -12.43 4.65
N TYR A 64 11.97 -11.85 5.00
CA TYR A 64 11.60 -11.49 6.36
C TYR A 64 10.61 -12.47 6.99
N GLY A 65 10.29 -13.56 6.27
CA GLY A 65 9.36 -14.60 6.73
C GLY A 65 7.89 -14.22 6.58
N ILE A 66 7.57 -13.17 5.81
CA ILE A 66 6.17 -12.83 5.51
C ILE A 66 5.68 -13.76 4.41
N LEU A 67 4.54 -14.38 4.65
CA LEU A 67 3.97 -15.36 3.73
C LEU A 67 3.34 -14.70 2.49
N PRO A 68 3.39 -15.36 1.32
CA PRO A 68 2.83 -14.82 0.09
C PRO A 68 1.32 -14.55 0.15
N ASP A 69 0.57 -15.29 0.94
CA ASP A 69 -0.87 -15.15 1.16
C ASP A 69 -1.27 -13.88 1.94
N THR A 70 -0.30 -13.22 2.56
CA THR A 70 -0.47 -11.87 3.13
C THR A 70 -0.83 -10.83 2.05
N TYR A 71 -0.46 -11.09 0.78
CA TYR A 71 -0.69 -10.17 -0.32
C TYR A 71 -1.89 -10.59 -1.18
N HIS A 72 -2.88 -9.73 -1.27
CA HIS A 72 -4.09 -9.92 -2.06
C HIS A 72 -4.01 -9.16 -3.38
N ASN A 73 -3.93 -9.88 -4.50
CA ASN A 73 -3.92 -9.28 -5.84
C ASN A 73 -5.35 -9.16 -6.39
N GLN A 74 -6.14 -8.31 -5.76
CA GLN A 74 -7.54 -8.05 -6.08
C GLN A 74 -7.86 -6.58 -5.83
N SER A 75 -9.00 -6.11 -6.35
CA SER A 75 -9.45 -4.77 -6.01
C SER A 75 -9.90 -4.70 -4.56
N ILE A 76 -9.55 -3.62 -3.86
CA ILE A 76 -10.05 -3.34 -2.50
C ILE A 76 -11.58 -3.32 -2.45
N VAL A 77 -12.24 -2.86 -3.52
CA VAL A 77 -13.72 -2.87 -3.64
C VAL A 77 -14.26 -4.29 -3.54
N ASP A 78 -13.66 -5.23 -4.27
CA ASP A 78 -14.09 -6.62 -4.30
C ASP A 78 -13.82 -7.30 -2.95
N LEU A 79 -12.67 -7.03 -2.34
CA LEU A 79 -12.32 -7.56 -1.01
C LEU A 79 -13.31 -7.08 0.07
N VAL A 80 -13.66 -5.79 0.08
CA VAL A 80 -14.65 -5.25 1.03
C VAL A 80 -16.03 -5.85 0.79
N LYS A 81 -16.45 -6.01 -0.46
CA LYS A 81 -17.73 -6.68 -0.78
C LYS A 81 -17.77 -8.13 -0.29
N LEU A 82 -16.68 -8.88 -0.49
CA LEU A 82 -16.55 -10.25 0.02
C LEU A 82 -16.62 -10.28 1.55
N GLN A 83 -15.94 -9.38 2.24
CA GLN A 83 -16.03 -9.27 3.69
C GLN A 83 -17.44 -8.95 4.16
N LYS A 84 -18.13 -7.98 3.52
CA LYS A 84 -19.49 -7.58 3.88
C LYS A 84 -20.55 -8.65 3.57
N SER A 85 -20.27 -9.56 2.65
CA SER A 85 -21.16 -10.70 2.37
C SER A 85 -21.16 -11.77 3.48
N ASN A 86 -20.28 -11.64 4.47
CA ASN A 86 -20.05 -12.61 5.55
C ASN A 86 -19.68 -14.02 5.09
N GLN A 87 -19.27 -14.18 3.82
CA GLN A 87 -18.85 -15.47 3.27
C GLN A 87 -17.38 -15.78 3.57
N HIS A 88 -16.57 -14.73 3.78
CA HIS A 88 -15.13 -14.85 3.99
C HIS A 88 -14.65 -13.81 4.99
N THR A 89 -13.74 -14.21 5.86
CA THR A 89 -12.95 -13.27 6.67
C THR A 89 -11.70 -12.90 5.89
N ILE A 90 -11.70 -11.72 5.30
CA ILE A 90 -10.62 -11.23 4.43
C ILE A 90 -9.62 -10.39 5.23
N PHE A 91 -10.13 -9.44 6.01
CA PHE A 91 -9.27 -8.53 6.74
C PHE A 91 -8.91 -9.07 8.11
N PRO A 92 -7.62 -9.00 8.51
CA PRO A 92 -7.22 -9.42 9.84
C PRO A 92 -7.83 -8.54 10.92
N ALA A 93 -8.06 -9.12 12.09
CA ALA A 93 -8.53 -8.39 13.28
C ALA A 93 -7.36 -7.71 14.02
N ASN A 94 -7.69 -6.75 14.89
CA ASN A 94 -6.74 -6.08 15.78
C ASN A 94 -5.59 -5.38 15.04
N ILE A 95 -5.94 -4.54 14.08
CA ILE A 95 -4.99 -3.76 13.28
C ILE A 95 -4.73 -2.42 13.95
N ASP A 96 -3.46 -2.09 14.18
CA ASP A 96 -3.04 -0.81 14.76
C ASP A 96 -2.92 0.30 13.71
N VAL A 97 -2.52 -0.04 12.48
CA VAL A 97 -2.24 0.95 11.43
C VAL A 97 -2.76 0.45 10.08
N VAL A 98 -3.52 1.29 9.40
CA VAL A 98 -3.94 1.09 8.01
C VAL A 98 -3.33 2.20 7.16
N THR A 99 -2.72 1.83 6.04
CA THR A 99 -2.14 2.79 5.09
C THR A 99 -2.68 2.55 3.68
N GLY A 100 -2.77 3.58 2.86
CA GLY A 100 -3.20 3.46 1.48
C GLY A 100 -2.58 4.50 0.56
N GLY A 101 -2.29 4.09 -0.67
CA GLY A 101 -1.80 4.94 -1.75
C GLY A 101 -2.78 4.92 -2.91
N PHE A 102 -3.78 5.80 -2.88
CA PHE A 102 -4.79 5.86 -3.93
C PHE A 102 -4.25 6.50 -5.20
N PRO A 103 -4.75 6.09 -6.38
CA PRO A 103 -4.39 6.73 -7.64
C PRO A 103 -4.71 8.23 -7.61
N CYS A 104 -3.69 9.07 -7.69
CA CYS A 104 -3.83 10.54 -7.65
C CYS A 104 -4.07 11.16 -9.04
N GLN A 105 -4.07 10.37 -10.12
CA GLN A 105 -4.16 10.88 -11.50
C GLN A 105 -5.45 11.65 -11.79
N ASP A 106 -6.53 11.32 -11.10
CA ASP A 106 -7.81 12.01 -11.27
C ASP A 106 -7.86 13.34 -10.50
N PHE A 107 -6.95 13.54 -9.52
CA PHE A 107 -6.85 14.75 -8.70
C PHE A 107 -5.67 15.64 -9.11
N SER A 108 -4.66 15.05 -9.76
CA SER A 108 -3.42 15.75 -10.12
C SER A 108 -3.63 16.76 -11.25
N ILE A 109 -2.85 17.85 -11.21
CA ILE A 109 -2.76 18.84 -12.30
C ILE A 109 -2.27 18.22 -13.61
N ALA A 110 -1.40 17.20 -13.51
CA ALA A 110 -0.91 16.46 -14.66
C ALA A 110 -1.92 15.42 -15.22
N GLY A 111 -3.03 15.17 -14.51
CA GLY A 111 -4.08 14.25 -14.91
C GLY A 111 -5.30 14.92 -15.53
N LYS A 112 -6.35 14.15 -15.73
CA LYS A 112 -7.62 14.63 -16.31
C LYS A 112 -8.47 15.49 -15.35
N ARG A 113 -8.06 15.64 -14.09
CA ARG A 113 -8.75 16.37 -13.02
C ARG A 113 -10.23 16.01 -12.84
N LYS A 114 -10.61 14.76 -13.11
CA LYS A 114 -11.99 14.31 -12.92
C LYS A 114 -12.36 14.10 -11.45
N GLY A 115 -11.38 14.11 -10.55
CA GLY A 115 -11.59 13.99 -9.11
C GLY A 115 -12.36 12.73 -8.74
N PHE A 116 -13.45 12.90 -7.99
CA PHE A 116 -14.32 11.81 -7.58
C PHE A 116 -15.17 11.22 -8.72
N ASP A 117 -15.33 11.97 -9.82
CA ASP A 117 -16.10 11.60 -11.00
C ASP A 117 -15.21 10.94 -12.07
N SER A 118 -14.30 10.06 -11.64
CA SER A 118 -13.40 9.35 -12.53
C SER A 118 -14.16 8.53 -13.57
N ASP A 119 -13.70 8.62 -14.83
CA ASP A 119 -14.18 7.78 -15.94
C ASP A 119 -13.63 6.36 -15.90
N LYS A 120 -12.86 6.02 -14.88
CA LYS A 120 -12.30 4.70 -14.67
C LYS A 120 -12.93 3.97 -13.49
N SER A 121 -13.17 2.68 -13.70
CA SER A 121 -13.60 1.76 -12.65
C SER A 121 -12.50 1.54 -11.59
N HIS A 122 -12.84 0.90 -10.49
CA HIS A 122 -11.89 0.48 -9.46
C HIS A 122 -10.77 -0.45 -9.99
N THR A 123 -10.99 -1.15 -11.09
CA THR A 123 -9.98 -1.97 -11.77
C THR A 123 -9.12 -1.19 -12.77
N GLY A 124 -9.36 0.11 -12.94
CA GLY A 124 -8.62 0.99 -13.85
C GLY A 124 -9.12 0.96 -15.30
N LYS A 125 -10.13 0.15 -15.65
CA LYS A 125 -10.76 0.15 -16.98
C LYS A 125 -11.60 1.40 -17.17
N VAL A 126 -11.65 1.90 -18.42
CA VAL A 126 -12.56 2.99 -18.79
C VAL A 126 -13.99 2.48 -18.68
N LYS A 127 -14.87 3.26 -18.06
CA LYS A 127 -16.29 2.94 -17.95
C LYS A 127 -16.97 3.19 -19.28
N GLU A 128 -17.94 2.36 -19.61
CA GLU A 128 -18.73 2.50 -20.85
C GLU A 128 -19.77 3.63 -20.72
N ASP A 129 -20.20 3.89 -19.49
CA ASP A 129 -21.07 4.98 -19.11
C ASP A 129 -20.29 6.05 -18.30
N ASP A 130 -20.58 7.31 -18.54
CA ASP A 130 -19.96 8.45 -17.83
C ASP A 130 -20.65 8.70 -16.46
N VAL A 131 -21.37 7.70 -15.91
CA VAL A 131 -22.11 7.84 -14.65
C VAL A 131 -21.16 7.73 -13.47
N PRO A 132 -21.14 8.73 -12.57
CA PRO A 132 -20.39 8.65 -11.31
C PRO A 132 -20.82 7.43 -10.50
N SER A 133 -19.84 6.67 -10.00
CA SER A 133 -20.07 5.46 -9.21
C SER A 133 -19.17 5.45 -8.01
N ILE A 134 -19.66 4.98 -6.87
CA ILE A 134 -18.85 4.75 -5.66
C ILE A 134 -17.73 3.73 -5.89
N GLU A 135 -17.82 2.95 -6.97
CA GLU A 135 -16.79 2.00 -7.39
C GLU A 135 -15.80 2.60 -8.40
N SER A 136 -15.91 3.90 -8.68
CA SER A 136 -14.93 4.57 -9.53
C SER A 136 -13.56 4.69 -8.86
N ARG A 137 -12.52 4.78 -9.67
CA ARG A 137 -11.14 4.92 -9.17
C ARG A 137 -10.98 6.14 -8.24
N GLY A 138 -11.67 7.23 -8.49
CA GLY A 138 -11.65 8.42 -7.66
C GLY A 138 -12.27 8.25 -6.27
N GLN A 139 -13.05 7.18 -6.04
CA GLN A 139 -13.73 6.88 -4.78
C GLN A 139 -13.01 5.80 -3.94
N LEU A 140 -11.87 5.27 -4.39
CA LEU A 140 -11.20 4.14 -3.72
C LEU A 140 -10.83 4.40 -2.25
N TYR A 141 -10.58 5.65 -1.88
CA TYR A 141 -10.30 6.02 -0.49
C TYR A 141 -11.46 5.70 0.46
N MET A 142 -12.70 5.74 -0.03
CA MET A 142 -13.90 5.41 0.75
C MET A 142 -13.91 3.93 1.15
N TRP A 143 -13.51 3.07 0.22
CA TRP A 143 -13.46 1.63 0.42
C TRP A 143 -12.38 1.18 1.41
N MET A 144 -11.32 1.98 1.58
CA MET A 144 -10.33 1.72 2.62
C MET A 144 -10.86 2.06 4.03
N ARG A 145 -11.80 2.98 4.13
CA ARG A 145 -12.41 3.37 5.41
C ARG A 145 -13.40 2.33 5.94
N GLU A 146 -14.03 1.58 5.05
CA GLU A 146 -15.03 0.55 5.39
C GLU A 146 -14.44 -0.66 6.11
#